data_b88439f22e49c0f06cfbb1d729447147
#
_entry.id   b88439f22e49c0f06cfbb1d729447147
#
_cell.length_a   1.000
_cell.length_b   1.000
_cell.length_c   1.000
_cell.angle_alpha   90.00
_cell.angle_beta   90.00
_cell.angle_gamma   90.00
#
_symmetry.space_group_name_H-M   'P 1'
#
loop_
_entity.id
_entity.type
_entity.pdbx_description
1 polymer ?
#
loop_
_entity_poly.entity_id
_entity_poly.type
_entity_poly.pdbx_seq_one_letter_code
_entity_poly.pdbx_strand_id
1 'polypeptide(L)'
;RISVDDTYATFLQGLISVWGKDKALDYLKKLADQEPVVMRGSTVRVQLEAAGEFPLVIAYPTIIQYLAEKGAPMDWVPLEPAVISDNTVMAGAKASHPNAAKLFIDFTLSKEGQEKLWDFQRIPSRSDVEPKPARLFRGYKRYVVHPEETQTLEETGRLYSQILKTR
;
A
#
# COMPACT_ATOMS: atom_id res chain seq x y z
N ARG A 1 8.48 -4.50 -19.14
CA ARG A 1 8.35 -5.22 -17.85
C ARG A 1 7.63 -4.36 -16.83
N ILE A 2 6.88 -5.00 -15.91
CA ILE A 2 6.28 -4.37 -14.75
C ILE A 2 7.08 -4.72 -13.50
N SER A 3 7.23 -3.78 -12.54
CA SER A 3 7.85 -4.10 -11.25
C SER A 3 6.78 -4.31 -10.16
N VAL A 4 6.97 -5.36 -9.36
CA VAL A 4 6.10 -5.74 -8.24
C VAL A 4 6.91 -5.94 -6.95
N ASP A 5 6.26 -5.77 -5.80
CA ASP A 5 6.88 -6.03 -4.50
C ASP A 5 6.78 -7.52 -4.12
N ASP A 6 7.79 -8.06 -3.47
CA ASP A 6 7.81 -9.44 -3.00
C ASP A 6 7.01 -9.67 -1.71
N THR A 7 6.49 -8.61 -1.08
CA THR A 7 5.84 -8.65 0.23
C THR A 7 4.35 -8.27 0.23
N TYR A 8 3.72 -8.12 -0.92
CA TYR A 8 2.33 -7.64 -1.00
C TYR A 8 1.27 -8.73 -0.69
N ALA A 9 1.42 -9.45 0.43
CA ALA A 9 0.42 -10.40 0.90
C ALA A 9 -0.96 -9.76 1.08
N THR A 10 -1.01 -8.55 1.65
CA THR A 10 -2.26 -7.80 1.87
C THR A 10 -2.96 -7.46 0.55
N PHE A 11 -2.21 -7.19 -0.52
CA PHE A 11 -2.79 -6.97 -1.85
C PHE A 11 -3.51 -8.22 -2.35
N LEU A 12 -2.85 -9.40 -2.30
CA LEU A 12 -3.49 -10.65 -2.68
C LEU A 12 -4.68 -10.98 -1.78
N GLN A 13 -4.57 -10.74 -0.46
CA GLN A 13 -5.68 -10.95 0.48
C GLN A 13 -6.91 -10.11 0.09
N GLY A 14 -6.73 -8.84 -0.19
CA GLY A 14 -7.82 -7.96 -0.64
C GLY A 14 -8.44 -8.41 -1.96
N LEU A 15 -7.64 -8.90 -2.92
CA LEU A 15 -8.17 -9.48 -4.16
C LEU A 15 -8.98 -10.76 -3.88
N ILE A 16 -8.51 -11.61 -2.98
CA ILE A 16 -9.24 -12.83 -2.57
C ILE A 16 -10.60 -12.47 -1.96
N SER A 17 -10.63 -11.48 -1.07
CA SER A 17 -11.86 -11.03 -0.42
C SER A 17 -12.89 -10.47 -1.41
N VAL A 18 -12.45 -9.76 -2.45
CA VAL A 18 -13.36 -9.13 -3.43
C VAL A 18 -13.71 -10.06 -4.60
N TRP A 19 -12.76 -10.83 -5.10
CA TRP A 19 -12.95 -11.63 -6.32
C TRP A 19 -13.14 -13.13 -6.07
N GLY A 20 -12.86 -13.60 -4.85
CA GLY A 20 -12.71 -15.01 -4.52
C GLY A 20 -11.31 -15.54 -4.85
N LYS A 21 -10.93 -16.64 -4.17
CA LYS A 21 -9.57 -17.20 -4.21
C LYS A 21 -9.13 -17.57 -5.62
N ASP A 22 -9.97 -18.27 -6.36
CA ASP A 22 -9.58 -18.80 -7.68
C ASP A 22 -9.27 -17.68 -8.68
N LYS A 23 -10.12 -16.65 -8.73
CA LYS A 23 -9.92 -15.52 -9.63
C LYS A 23 -8.71 -14.67 -9.23
N ALA A 24 -8.50 -14.46 -7.93
CA ALA A 24 -7.34 -13.73 -7.43
C ALA A 24 -6.02 -14.44 -7.76
N LEU A 25 -5.99 -15.77 -7.60
CA LEU A 25 -4.80 -16.56 -7.94
C LEU A 25 -4.56 -16.64 -9.46
N ASP A 26 -5.61 -16.74 -10.27
CA ASP A 26 -5.50 -16.67 -11.73
C ASP A 26 -4.90 -15.33 -12.19
N TYR A 27 -5.39 -14.23 -11.61
CA TYR A 27 -4.81 -12.89 -11.86
C TYR A 27 -3.33 -12.84 -11.50
N LEU A 28 -2.95 -13.33 -10.32
CA LEU A 28 -1.55 -13.32 -9.88
C LEU A 28 -0.65 -14.19 -10.77
N LYS A 29 -1.14 -15.32 -11.25
CA LYS A 29 -0.41 -16.17 -12.22
C LYS A 29 -0.21 -15.44 -13.54
N LYS A 30 -1.26 -14.80 -14.08
CA LYS A 30 -1.15 -13.97 -15.30
C LYS A 30 -0.18 -12.81 -15.14
N LEU A 31 -0.11 -12.22 -13.93
CA LEU A 31 0.89 -11.21 -13.61
C LEU A 31 2.31 -11.80 -13.60
N ALA A 32 2.49 -12.99 -13.03
CA ALA A 32 3.77 -13.70 -13.03
C ALA A 32 4.20 -14.08 -14.46
N ASP A 33 3.25 -14.40 -15.35
CA ASP A 33 3.49 -14.71 -16.78
C ASP A 33 4.04 -13.51 -17.57
N GLN A 34 3.88 -12.28 -17.06
CA GLN A 34 4.49 -11.08 -17.65
C GLN A 34 5.98 -10.92 -17.26
N GLU A 35 6.55 -11.88 -16.55
CA GLU A 35 7.95 -11.86 -16.10
C GLU A 35 8.30 -10.55 -15.36
N PRO A 36 7.56 -10.24 -14.25
CA PRO A 36 7.75 -8.99 -13.54
C PRO A 36 9.14 -8.91 -12.90
N VAL A 37 9.64 -7.69 -12.74
CA VAL A 37 10.80 -7.43 -11.89
C VAL A 37 10.33 -7.47 -10.44
N VAL A 38 10.62 -8.56 -9.73
CA VAL A 38 10.24 -8.76 -8.34
C VAL A 38 11.35 -8.24 -7.43
N MET A 39 11.08 -7.20 -6.66
CA MET A 39 12.03 -6.64 -5.71
C MET A 39 11.33 -5.91 -4.57
N ARG A 40 11.98 -5.88 -3.41
CA ARG A 40 11.45 -5.26 -2.19
C ARG A 40 11.61 -3.75 -2.21
N GLY A 41 10.61 -3.04 -1.68
CA GLY A 41 10.67 -1.63 -1.37
C GLY A 41 10.00 -0.73 -2.43
N SER A 42 8.82 -0.21 -2.11
CA SER A 42 8.06 0.67 -3.01
C SER A 42 8.84 1.90 -3.43
N THR A 43 9.54 2.57 -2.51
CA THR A 43 10.28 3.80 -2.82
C THR A 43 11.36 3.57 -3.87
N VAL A 44 12.18 2.54 -3.70
CA VAL A 44 13.26 2.22 -4.64
C VAL A 44 12.70 1.87 -6.01
N ARG A 45 11.63 1.06 -6.07
CA ARG A 45 11.01 0.66 -7.33
C ARG A 45 10.42 1.86 -8.09
N VAL A 46 9.76 2.76 -7.39
CA VAL A 46 9.22 3.99 -8.01
C VAL A 46 10.35 4.91 -8.48
N GLN A 47 11.47 5.01 -7.77
CA GLN A 47 12.65 5.74 -8.23
C GLN A 47 13.29 5.13 -9.48
N LEU A 48 13.37 3.81 -9.56
CA LEU A 48 13.87 3.10 -10.73
C LEU A 48 12.95 3.26 -11.94
N GLU A 49 11.64 3.25 -11.74
CA GLU A 49 10.66 3.56 -12.80
C GLU A 49 10.84 4.99 -13.30
N ALA A 50 10.96 5.97 -12.39
CA ALA A 50 11.25 7.37 -12.74
C ALA A 50 12.57 7.52 -13.51
N ALA A 51 13.55 6.64 -13.28
CA ALA A 51 14.81 6.59 -14.00
C ALA A 51 14.74 5.83 -15.35
N GLY A 52 13.58 5.22 -15.66
CA GLY A 52 13.35 4.51 -16.93
C GLY A 52 13.76 3.03 -16.97
N GLU A 53 14.09 2.41 -15.83
CA GLU A 53 14.49 1.00 -15.75
C GLU A 53 13.34 0.04 -16.16
N PHE A 54 12.12 0.42 -15.90
CA PHE A 54 10.92 -0.27 -16.35
C PHE A 54 9.74 0.71 -16.50
N PRO A 55 8.81 0.45 -17.44
CA PRO A 55 7.75 1.42 -17.76
C PRO A 55 6.57 1.41 -16.78
N LEU A 56 6.45 0.43 -15.90
CA LEU A 56 5.33 0.27 -14.98
C LEU A 56 5.78 -0.26 -13.61
N VAL A 57 5.17 0.25 -12.56
CA VAL A 57 5.37 -0.24 -11.19
C VAL A 57 4.03 -0.37 -10.46
N ILE A 58 3.81 -1.48 -9.75
CA ILE A 58 2.72 -1.58 -8.77
C ILE A 58 3.26 -1.08 -7.44
N ALA A 59 2.77 0.07 -6.99
CA ALA A 59 3.27 0.73 -5.78
C ALA A 59 2.16 1.52 -5.07
N TYR A 60 2.51 2.13 -3.94
CA TYR A 60 1.60 3.04 -3.25
C TYR A 60 1.52 4.39 -4.00
N PRO A 61 0.30 4.90 -4.26
CA PRO A 61 0.13 6.15 -5.02
C PRO A 61 0.75 7.37 -4.32
N THR A 62 0.90 7.31 -3.00
CA THR A 62 1.47 8.40 -2.21
C THR A 62 2.93 8.73 -2.58
N ILE A 63 3.76 7.72 -2.85
CA ILE A 63 5.15 7.96 -3.26
C ILE A 63 5.24 8.45 -4.71
N ILE A 64 4.39 7.94 -5.60
CA ILE A 64 4.33 8.38 -6.98
C ILE A 64 3.87 9.84 -7.04
N GLN A 65 2.79 10.17 -6.31
CA GLN A 65 2.28 11.54 -6.21
C GLN A 65 3.36 12.51 -5.70
N TYR A 66 4.09 12.13 -4.65
CA TYR A 66 5.18 12.94 -4.11
C TYR A 66 6.28 13.21 -5.15
N LEU A 67 6.71 12.20 -5.89
CA LEU A 67 7.76 12.38 -6.90
C LEU A 67 7.25 13.14 -8.13
N ALA A 68 6.01 12.92 -8.56
CA ALA A 68 5.40 13.69 -9.65
C ALA A 68 5.30 15.19 -9.31
N GLU A 69 4.93 15.54 -8.07
CA GLU A 69 4.92 16.93 -7.60
C GLU A 69 6.34 17.55 -7.53
N LYS A 70 7.38 16.71 -7.46
CA LYS A 70 8.79 17.11 -7.56
C LYS A 70 9.29 17.19 -9.01
N GLY A 71 8.43 16.94 -10.00
CA GLY A 71 8.76 17.05 -11.41
C GLY A 71 9.19 15.73 -12.06
N ALA A 72 9.07 14.58 -11.38
CA ALA A 72 9.31 13.29 -12.02
C ALA A 72 8.25 13.02 -13.11
N PRO A 73 8.66 12.52 -14.30
CA PRO A 73 7.76 12.30 -15.44
C PRO A 73 6.92 11.03 -15.27
N MET A 74 6.09 10.98 -14.25
CA MET A 74 5.28 9.84 -13.87
C MET A 74 3.89 10.27 -13.40
N ASP A 75 2.95 9.35 -13.47
CA ASP A 75 1.61 9.48 -12.89
C ASP A 75 1.12 8.11 -12.44
N TRP A 76 -0.03 8.04 -11.81
CA TRP A 76 -0.60 6.79 -11.35
C TRP A 76 -2.08 6.67 -11.68
N VAL A 77 -2.51 5.44 -11.86
CA VAL A 77 -3.92 5.06 -12.01
C VAL A 77 -4.25 4.01 -10.95
N PRO A 78 -5.44 4.04 -10.35
CA PRO A 78 -5.83 3.01 -9.39
C PRO A 78 -6.06 1.68 -10.10
N LEU A 79 -5.54 0.59 -9.51
CA LEU A 79 -6.03 -0.76 -9.83
C LEU A 79 -7.32 -0.97 -9.03
N GLU A 80 -8.42 -1.29 -9.71
CA GLU A 80 -9.71 -1.50 -9.03
C GLU A 80 -10.03 -2.97 -8.82
N PRO A 81 -10.32 -3.38 -7.58
CA PRO A 81 -10.40 -2.53 -6.38
C PRO A 81 -9.01 -2.15 -5.87
N ALA A 82 -8.84 -0.87 -5.49
CA ALA A 82 -7.64 -0.47 -4.77
C ALA A 82 -7.69 -1.06 -3.37
N VAL A 83 -6.76 -1.95 -3.08
CA VAL A 83 -6.65 -2.60 -1.77
C VAL A 83 -5.98 -1.65 -0.79
N ILE A 84 -6.62 -1.41 0.34
CA ILE A 84 -6.16 -0.50 1.39
C ILE A 84 -5.90 -1.31 2.65
N SER A 85 -4.76 -1.06 3.29
CA SER A 85 -4.46 -1.52 4.64
C SER A 85 -4.12 -0.34 5.53
N ASP A 86 -4.60 -0.37 6.76
CA ASP A 86 -4.32 0.66 7.74
C ASP A 86 -2.93 0.48 8.35
N ASN A 87 -2.28 1.60 8.66
CA ASN A 87 -1.11 1.62 9.52
C ASN A 87 -1.54 1.79 10.98
N THR A 88 -0.99 0.97 11.85
CA THR A 88 -1.34 0.94 13.26
C THR A 88 -0.30 1.70 14.09
N VAL A 89 -0.75 2.52 15.03
CA VAL A 89 0.07 3.10 16.08
C VAL A 89 -0.29 2.43 17.42
N MET A 90 0.71 1.98 18.19
CA MET A 90 0.47 1.28 19.44
C MET A 90 1.55 1.62 20.49
N ALA A 91 1.17 1.59 21.77
CA ALA A 91 2.11 1.67 22.87
C ALA A 91 2.62 0.28 23.23
N GLY A 92 3.93 0.13 23.44
CA GLY A 92 4.51 -1.10 23.95
C GLY A 92 4.01 -1.39 25.38
N ALA A 93 3.71 -2.66 25.70
CA ALA A 93 3.22 -3.06 27.02
C ALA A 93 4.18 -2.70 28.17
N LYS A 94 5.49 -2.60 27.89
CA LYS A 94 6.54 -2.22 28.84
C LYS A 94 7.22 -0.92 28.42
N ALA A 95 6.46 0.03 27.88
CA ALA A 95 7.01 1.34 27.52
C ALA A 95 7.61 2.04 28.75
N SER A 96 8.85 2.52 28.64
CA SER A 96 9.53 3.24 29.73
C SER A 96 8.86 4.59 30.04
N HIS A 97 8.15 5.18 29.08
CA HIS A 97 7.42 6.44 29.18
C HIS A 97 5.97 6.31 28.71
N PRO A 98 5.09 5.58 29.44
CA PRO A 98 3.76 5.23 28.95
C PRO A 98 2.85 6.44 28.72
N ASN A 99 2.99 7.50 29.53
CA ASN A 99 2.21 8.72 29.35
C ASN A 99 2.63 9.51 28.10
N ALA A 100 3.93 9.56 27.79
CA ALA A 100 4.41 10.16 26.56
C ALA A 100 3.94 9.37 25.33
N ALA A 101 3.94 8.04 25.41
CA ALA A 101 3.42 7.19 24.34
C ALA A 101 1.91 7.43 24.10
N LYS A 102 1.11 7.54 25.17
CA LYS A 102 -0.31 7.87 25.04
C LYS A 102 -0.52 9.25 24.41
N LEU A 103 0.20 10.27 24.90
CA LEU A 103 0.11 11.62 24.36
C LEU A 103 0.46 11.66 22.87
N PHE A 104 1.49 10.89 22.44
CA PHE A 104 1.86 10.77 21.02
C PHE A 104 0.74 10.11 20.20
N ILE A 105 0.11 9.05 20.73
CA ILE A 105 -1.02 8.39 20.08
C ILE A 105 -2.21 9.36 19.94
N ASP A 106 -2.55 10.06 21.00
CA ASP A 106 -3.65 11.04 21.02
C ASP A 106 -3.39 12.15 20.00
N PHE A 107 -2.15 12.69 19.96
CA PHE A 107 -1.77 13.66 18.94
C PHE A 107 -1.87 13.10 17.52
N THR A 108 -1.33 11.90 17.31
CA THR A 108 -1.33 11.26 15.96
C THR A 108 -2.76 11.05 15.44
N LEU A 109 -3.71 10.74 16.33
CA LEU A 109 -5.12 10.54 15.99
C LEU A 109 -5.95 11.83 16.03
N SER A 110 -5.41 12.93 16.51
CA SER A 110 -6.08 14.24 16.50
C SER A 110 -6.24 14.77 15.08
N LYS A 111 -7.14 15.74 14.90
CA LYS A 111 -7.31 16.41 13.61
C LYS A 111 -6.01 17.07 13.14
N GLU A 112 -5.34 17.78 14.05
CA GLU A 112 -4.05 18.44 13.78
C GLU A 112 -2.97 17.43 13.36
N GLY A 113 -2.82 16.32 14.09
CA GLY A 113 -1.87 15.26 13.76
C GLY A 113 -2.15 14.62 12.41
N GLN A 114 -3.42 14.40 12.09
CA GLN A 114 -3.83 13.83 10.81
C GLN A 114 -3.63 14.81 9.63
N GLU A 115 -3.81 16.11 9.85
CA GLU A 115 -3.50 17.14 8.86
C GLU A 115 -2.00 17.21 8.54
N LYS A 116 -1.11 16.91 9.50
CA LYS A 116 0.34 16.80 9.26
C LYS A 116 0.73 15.69 8.29
N LEU A 117 -0.12 14.69 8.08
CA LEU A 117 0.12 13.65 7.10
C LEU A 117 0.17 14.18 5.65
N TRP A 118 -0.44 15.35 5.38
CA TRP A 118 -0.37 15.98 4.05
C TRP A 118 1.06 16.35 3.65
N ASP A 119 1.89 16.75 4.59
CA ASP A 119 3.29 17.13 4.34
C ASP A 119 4.11 15.94 3.81
N PHE A 120 3.63 14.73 4.04
CA PHE A 120 4.26 13.47 3.63
C PHE A 120 3.47 12.73 2.54
N GLN A 121 2.51 13.37 1.90
CA GLN A 121 1.60 12.75 0.92
C GLN A 121 0.88 11.51 1.48
N ARG A 122 0.63 11.47 2.80
CA ARG A 122 -0.07 10.37 3.44
C ARG A 122 -1.57 10.64 3.49
N ILE A 123 -2.34 9.54 3.48
CA ILE A 123 -3.80 9.59 3.52
C ILE A 123 -4.23 9.61 4.99
N PRO A 124 -4.95 10.66 5.44
CA PRO A 124 -5.53 10.69 6.78
C PRO A 124 -6.54 9.56 7.00
N SER A 125 -6.61 9.02 8.22
CA SER A 125 -7.62 8.01 8.60
C SER A 125 -8.90 8.62 9.18
N ARG A 126 -8.90 9.91 9.50
CA ARG A 126 -10.08 10.62 10.00
C ARG A 126 -11.02 11.00 8.86
N SER A 127 -12.32 10.79 9.05
CA SER A 127 -13.34 11.16 8.06
C SER A 127 -13.57 12.66 7.89
N ASP A 128 -13.13 13.47 8.88
CA ASP A 128 -13.22 14.94 8.88
C ASP A 128 -11.92 15.62 8.41
N VAL A 129 -10.96 14.85 7.89
CA VAL A 129 -9.71 15.34 7.29
C VAL A 129 -9.58 14.77 5.88
N GLU A 130 -9.79 15.62 4.88
CA GLU A 130 -9.69 15.20 3.48
C GLU A 130 -8.23 14.97 3.07
N PRO A 131 -7.92 13.95 2.24
CA PRO A 131 -6.58 13.74 1.70
C PRO A 131 -6.19 14.86 0.73
N LYS A 132 -4.89 15.16 0.66
CA LYS A 132 -4.33 16.13 -0.29
C LYS A 132 -3.21 15.48 -1.12
N PRO A 133 -3.35 15.42 -2.45
CA PRO A 133 -4.55 15.78 -3.22
C PRO A 133 -5.69 14.76 -3.02
N ALA A 134 -6.91 15.20 -3.21
CA ALA A 134 -8.11 14.37 -2.98
C ALA A 134 -8.12 13.08 -3.82
N ARG A 135 -7.47 13.08 -5.00
CA ARG A 135 -7.34 11.90 -5.88
C ARG A 135 -6.66 10.70 -5.20
N LEU A 136 -5.87 10.92 -4.15
CA LEU A 136 -5.23 9.83 -3.40
C LEU A 136 -6.25 8.88 -2.73
N PHE A 137 -7.48 9.36 -2.53
CA PHE A 137 -8.51 8.58 -1.85
C PHE A 137 -9.91 8.70 -2.48
N ARG A 138 -10.06 9.43 -3.58
CA ARG A 138 -11.36 9.69 -4.23
C ARG A 138 -11.32 9.28 -5.70
N GLY A 139 -12.50 8.94 -6.24
CA GLY A 139 -12.68 8.72 -7.67
C GLY A 139 -12.47 7.27 -8.14
N TYR A 140 -12.31 6.29 -7.23
CA TYR A 140 -12.14 4.88 -7.58
C TYR A 140 -12.70 3.93 -6.50
N LYS A 141 -12.91 2.68 -6.88
CA LYS A 141 -13.38 1.63 -5.97
C LYS A 141 -12.25 1.17 -5.05
N ARG A 142 -12.55 1.09 -3.77
CA ARG A 142 -11.62 0.72 -2.71
C ARG A 142 -12.12 -0.47 -1.93
N TYR A 143 -11.19 -1.25 -1.42
CA TYR A 143 -11.45 -2.30 -0.47
C TYR A 143 -10.48 -2.18 0.70
N VAL A 144 -11.00 -2.03 1.90
CA VAL A 144 -10.22 -2.00 3.13
C VAL A 144 -10.12 -3.42 3.65
N VAL A 145 -8.90 -3.93 3.81
CA VAL A 145 -8.68 -5.26 4.40
C VAL A 145 -8.98 -5.17 5.90
N HIS A 146 -9.93 -5.97 6.35
CA HIS A 146 -10.35 -5.99 7.74
C HIS A 146 -9.37 -6.79 8.62
N PRO A 147 -9.24 -6.45 9.93
CA PRO A 147 -8.30 -7.13 10.83
C PRO A 147 -8.50 -8.66 10.91
N GLU A 148 -9.73 -9.15 10.86
CA GLU A 148 -10.06 -10.57 10.85
C GLU A 148 -9.52 -11.32 9.63
N GLU A 149 -9.35 -10.65 8.49
CA GLU A 149 -8.79 -11.24 7.27
C GLU A 149 -7.27 -11.40 7.36
N THR A 150 -6.63 -10.70 8.30
CA THR A 150 -5.19 -10.77 8.48
C THR A 150 -4.71 -12.09 9.10
N GLN A 151 -5.61 -12.90 9.65
CA GLN A 151 -5.28 -14.22 10.21
C GLN A 151 -4.69 -15.18 9.18
N THR A 152 -5.00 -14.98 7.90
CA THR A 152 -4.50 -15.79 6.78
C THR A 152 -3.34 -15.14 6.01
N LEU A 153 -2.84 -13.98 6.45
CA LEU A 153 -1.80 -13.25 5.72
C LEU A 153 -0.50 -14.03 5.55
N GLU A 154 -0.13 -14.87 6.50
CA GLU A 154 1.07 -15.68 6.38
C GLU A 154 0.93 -16.71 5.25
N GLU A 155 -0.20 -17.41 5.18
CA GLU A 155 -0.50 -18.35 4.09
C GLU A 155 -0.58 -17.61 2.75
N THR A 156 -1.32 -16.50 2.71
CA THR A 156 -1.46 -15.66 1.52
C THR A 156 -0.11 -15.12 1.04
N GLY A 157 0.77 -14.73 1.96
CA GLY A 157 2.13 -14.28 1.65
C GLY A 157 3.01 -15.39 1.07
N ARG A 158 2.89 -16.62 1.58
CA ARG A 158 3.56 -17.78 1.01
C ARG A 158 3.08 -18.06 -0.43
N LEU A 159 1.77 -18.06 -0.67
CA LEU A 159 1.19 -18.23 -2.00
C LEU A 159 1.65 -17.14 -2.96
N TYR A 160 1.62 -15.88 -2.54
CA TYR A 160 2.08 -14.74 -3.31
C TYR A 160 3.54 -14.90 -3.74
N SER A 161 4.42 -15.20 -2.77
CA SER A 161 5.84 -15.40 -3.03
C SER A 161 6.13 -16.61 -3.92
N GLN A 162 5.41 -17.72 -3.72
CA GLN A 162 5.57 -18.93 -4.55
C GLN A 162 5.20 -18.64 -6.01
N ILE A 163 4.07 -17.97 -6.26
CA ILE A 163 3.62 -17.71 -7.63
C ILE A 163 4.55 -16.74 -8.35
N LEU A 164 5.06 -15.70 -7.68
CA LEU A 164 5.96 -14.72 -8.30
C LEU A 164 7.41 -15.19 -8.40
N LYS A 165 7.87 -16.14 -7.58
CA LYS A 165 9.26 -16.62 -7.55
C LYS A 165 9.49 -17.94 -8.31
N THR A 166 8.43 -18.60 -8.77
CA THR A 166 8.53 -19.92 -9.46
C THR A 166 8.98 -19.81 -10.92
N ARG A 167 9.71 -18.76 -11.30
CA ARG A 167 10.35 -18.67 -12.61
C ARG A 167 11.81 -18.25 -12.53
#